data_8b752e42f306b38c5870849c6e67ee5c
#
_entry.id   8b752e42f306b38c5870849c6e67ee5c
#
_cell.length_a   1.000
_cell.length_b   1.000
_cell.length_c   1.000
_cell.angle_alpha   90.00
_cell.angle_beta   90.00
_cell.angle_gamma   90.00
#
_symmetry.space_group_name_H-M   'P 1'
#
loop_
_entity.id
_entity.type
_entity.pdbx_description
1 polymer ?
#
loop_
_entity_poly.entity_id
_entity_poly.type
_entity_poly.pdbx_seq_one_letter_code
_entity_poly.pdbx_strand_id
1 'polypeptide(L)'
;MDIKIPDNWLRDFLRSKAASNEVAKYLSLSGPSVEKVENSVYFIEVTTNRVDIASVLGVAREAAAILPQFGVKARLQPVKLPLLRFSGDVSYLEAQVNHALCPRFSAVLIKNVQIKESPEWLKARLTAVGVRPINNIVDISNYVMHELGQPVHTFDYDKIKGAKMVLRESKKKEKLTTLDGKTHSLPGGDIVIEDGAGRLIDLAGIMGGENSAVDEGTKNVLLFVQTYNPQN
;
A
#
# COMPACT_ATOMS: atom_id res chain seq x y z
N MET A 1 3.34 -11.47 11.20
CA MET A 1 2.35 -10.44 10.76
C MET A 1 1.13 -11.16 10.25
N ASP A 2 -0.03 -10.78 10.72
CA ASP A 2 -1.27 -11.46 10.33
C ASP A 2 -1.97 -10.65 9.24
N ILE A 3 -2.37 -11.35 8.18
CA ILE A 3 -3.12 -10.75 7.08
C ILE A 3 -4.47 -11.44 6.94
N LYS A 4 -5.43 -10.71 6.39
CA LYS A 4 -6.75 -11.23 6.05
C LYS A 4 -6.95 -11.17 4.54
N ILE A 5 -7.35 -12.28 3.94
CA ILE A 5 -7.56 -12.39 2.49
C ILE A 5 -8.99 -12.88 2.24
N PRO A 6 -9.88 -12.04 1.69
CA PRO A 6 -11.21 -12.48 1.26
C PRO A 6 -11.13 -13.46 0.08
N ASP A 7 -11.85 -14.58 0.13
CA ASP A 7 -11.81 -15.60 -0.93
C ASP A 7 -12.26 -15.02 -2.28
N ASN A 8 -13.29 -14.17 -2.29
CA ASN A 8 -13.75 -13.52 -3.52
C ASN A 8 -12.71 -12.60 -4.16
N TRP A 9 -11.83 -12.00 -3.35
CA TRP A 9 -10.71 -11.21 -3.87
C TRP A 9 -9.55 -12.10 -4.33
N LEU A 10 -9.25 -13.17 -3.58
CA LEU A 10 -8.26 -14.17 -3.96
C LEU A 10 -8.60 -14.78 -5.34
N ARG A 11 -9.89 -15.04 -5.63
CA ARG A 11 -10.35 -15.62 -6.90
C ARG A 11 -10.18 -14.73 -8.11
N ASP A 12 -9.96 -13.44 -7.94
CA ASP A 12 -9.58 -12.57 -9.07
C ASP A 12 -8.23 -12.98 -9.65
N PHE A 13 -7.33 -13.55 -8.82
CA PHE A 13 -5.99 -13.97 -9.21
C PHE A 13 -5.77 -15.48 -9.19
N LEU A 14 -6.59 -16.24 -8.48
CA LEU A 14 -6.50 -17.69 -8.39
C LEU A 14 -7.66 -18.38 -9.11
N ARG A 15 -7.38 -19.01 -10.24
CA ARG A 15 -8.35 -19.87 -10.91
C ARG A 15 -8.25 -21.31 -10.40
N SER A 16 -9.18 -21.68 -9.53
CA SER A 16 -9.34 -23.04 -9.00
C SER A 16 -10.79 -23.26 -8.60
N LYS A 17 -11.23 -24.55 -8.62
CA LYS A 17 -12.54 -24.95 -8.10
C LYS A 17 -12.49 -25.45 -6.66
N ALA A 18 -11.31 -25.49 -6.03
CA ALA A 18 -11.16 -25.90 -4.65
C ALA A 18 -11.99 -25.01 -3.72
N ALA A 19 -12.63 -25.58 -2.71
CA ALA A 19 -13.31 -24.84 -1.67
C ALA A 19 -12.31 -24.07 -0.80
N SER A 20 -12.74 -22.99 -0.14
CA SER A 20 -11.85 -22.14 0.69
C SER A 20 -11.10 -22.96 1.76
N ASN A 21 -11.79 -23.89 2.42
CA ASN A 21 -11.16 -24.77 3.43
C ASN A 21 -10.11 -25.72 2.81
N GLU A 22 -10.30 -26.15 1.58
CA GLU A 22 -9.34 -26.97 0.86
C GLU A 22 -8.10 -26.16 0.46
N VAL A 23 -8.29 -24.93 -0.01
CA VAL A 23 -7.19 -23.98 -0.28
C VAL A 23 -6.40 -23.73 1.01
N ALA A 24 -7.07 -23.42 2.11
CA ALA A 24 -6.46 -23.18 3.41
C ALA A 24 -5.63 -24.38 3.89
N LYS A 25 -6.20 -25.60 3.79
CA LYS A 25 -5.53 -26.84 4.17
C LYS A 25 -4.20 -27.02 3.44
N TYR A 26 -4.20 -26.90 2.13
CA TYR A 26 -3.00 -27.15 1.34
C TYR A 26 -1.96 -26.02 1.45
N LEU A 27 -2.39 -24.76 1.61
CA LEU A 27 -1.48 -23.67 1.95
C LEU A 27 -0.74 -23.96 3.25
N SER A 28 -1.45 -24.35 4.31
CA SER A 28 -0.87 -24.62 5.62
C SER A 28 0.07 -25.84 5.66
N LEU A 29 -0.08 -26.80 4.72
CA LEU A 29 0.79 -27.96 4.63
C LEU A 29 2.16 -27.67 4.00
N SER A 30 2.28 -26.62 3.20
CA SER A 30 3.46 -26.43 2.34
C SER A 30 3.96 -24.97 2.27
N GLY A 31 3.21 -24.04 2.79
CA GLY A 31 3.50 -22.61 2.66
C GLY A 31 3.08 -21.81 3.90
N PRO A 32 2.31 -20.74 3.72
CA PRO A 32 1.87 -19.89 4.81
C PRO A 32 0.88 -20.59 5.73
N SER A 33 0.98 -20.33 7.03
CA SER A 33 0.04 -20.85 8.03
C SER A 33 -1.31 -20.15 7.90
N VAL A 34 -2.35 -20.88 7.50
CA VAL A 34 -3.72 -20.39 7.55
C VAL A 34 -4.33 -20.83 8.88
N GLU A 35 -4.51 -19.91 9.81
CA GLU A 35 -5.03 -20.20 11.16
C GLU A 35 -6.50 -20.60 11.10
N LYS A 36 -7.29 -19.90 10.30
CA LYS A 36 -8.72 -20.17 10.11
C LYS A 36 -9.26 -19.57 8.81
N VAL A 37 -10.42 -20.07 8.41
CA VAL A 37 -11.28 -19.46 7.39
C VAL A 37 -12.60 -19.14 8.05
N GLU A 38 -12.98 -17.88 8.08
CA GLU A 38 -14.20 -17.40 8.70
C GLU A 38 -14.91 -16.40 7.76
N ASN A 39 -16.20 -16.59 7.52
CA ASN A 39 -16.98 -15.75 6.58
C ASN A 39 -16.29 -15.60 5.20
N SER A 40 -15.71 -16.68 4.69
CA SER A 40 -14.94 -16.69 3.42
C SER A 40 -13.71 -15.76 3.44
N VAL A 41 -13.14 -15.47 4.60
CA VAL A 41 -11.88 -14.73 4.77
C VAL A 41 -10.84 -15.66 5.37
N TYR A 42 -9.68 -15.76 4.73
CA TYR A 42 -8.51 -16.47 5.25
C TYR A 42 -7.77 -15.58 6.25
N PHE A 43 -7.44 -16.12 7.40
CA PHE A 43 -6.56 -15.50 8.39
C PHE A 43 -5.21 -16.19 8.30
N ILE A 44 -4.20 -15.46 7.84
CA ILE A 44 -2.90 -16.03 7.46
C ILE A 44 -1.79 -15.38 8.26
N GLU A 45 -1.00 -16.20 8.94
CA GLU A 45 0.24 -15.77 9.56
C GLU A 45 1.33 -15.69 8.49
N VAL A 46 1.92 -14.50 8.33
CA VAL A 46 3.05 -14.25 7.44
C VAL A 46 4.32 -14.08 8.25
N THR A 47 5.28 -14.96 8.06
CA THR A 47 6.60 -14.85 8.68
C THR A 47 7.43 -13.74 8.03
N THR A 48 8.38 -13.16 8.78
CA THR A 48 9.15 -11.98 8.36
C THR A 48 9.98 -12.19 7.09
N ASN A 49 10.32 -13.43 6.78
CA ASN A 49 11.05 -13.82 5.56
C ASN A 49 10.15 -14.04 4.33
N ARG A 50 8.82 -13.94 4.48
CA ARG A 50 7.85 -14.24 3.43
C ARG A 50 6.93 -13.04 3.13
N VAL A 51 7.52 -11.84 3.09
CA VAL A 51 6.78 -10.62 2.71
C VAL A 51 6.19 -10.68 1.29
N ASP A 52 6.69 -11.59 0.45
CA ASP A 52 6.18 -11.88 -0.89
C ASP A 52 4.73 -12.38 -0.91
N ILE A 53 4.26 -12.97 0.19
CA ILE A 53 2.86 -13.42 0.37
C ILE A 53 2.00 -12.45 1.17
N ALA A 54 2.52 -11.29 1.57
CA ALA A 54 1.79 -10.29 2.34
C ALA A 54 0.78 -9.49 1.47
N SER A 55 0.08 -10.17 0.57
CA SER A 55 -0.91 -9.57 -0.34
C SER A 55 -1.83 -10.62 -0.96
N VAL A 56 -2.96 -10.17 -1.52
CA VAL A 56 -3.89 -11.05 -2.24
C VAL A 56 -3.19 -11.75 -3.40
N LEU A 57 -2.44 -11.01 -4.22
CA LEU A 57 -1.70 -11.55 -5.35
C LEU A 57 -0.60 -12.53 -4.89
N GLY A 58 0.10 -12.21 -3.80
CA GLY A 58 1.14 -13.07 -3.23
C GLY A 58 0.58 -14.42 -2.79
N VAL A 59 -0.53 -14.42 -2.04
CA VAL A 59 -1.23 -15.65 -1.63
C VAL A 59 -1.79 -16.41 -2.83
N ALA A 60 -2.32 -15.72 -3.85
CA ALA A 60 -2.80 -16.37 -5.07
C ALA A 60 -1.67 -17.08 -5.83
N ARG A 61 -0.48 -16.46 -5.89
CA ARG A 61 0.72 -17.05 -6.50
C ARG A 61 1.15 -18.30 -5.77
N GLU A 62 1.19 -18.26 -4.45
CA GLU A 62 1.53 -19.39 -3.60
C GLU A 62 0.52 -20.53 -3.76
N ALA A 63 -0.78 -20.25 -3.68
CA ALA A 63 -1.83 -21.24 -3.87
C ALA A 63 -1.79 -21.86 -5.28
N ALA A 64 -1.51 -21.08 -6.32
CA ALA A 64 -1.39 -21.59 -7.68
C ALA A 64 -0.21 -22.56 -7.87
N ALA A 65 0.85 -22.43 -7.06
CA ALA A 65 2.00 -23.33 -7.07
C ALA A 65 1.76 -24.59 -6.19
N ILE A 66 1.12 -24.43 -5.03
CA ILE A 66 0.94 -25.50 -4.05
C ILE A 66 -0.19 -26.46 -4.44
N LEU A 67 -1.37 -25.96 -4.79
CA LEU A 67 -2.56 -26.78 -5.02
C LEU A 67 -2.34 -27.92 -6.04
N PRO A 68 -1.63 -27.72 -7.17
CA PRO A 68 -1.34 -28.79 -8.12
C PRO A 68 -0.52 -29.94 -7.53
N GLN A 69 0.31 -29.71 -6.51
CA GLN A 69 1.10 -30.76 -5.85
C GLN A 69 0.20 -31.75 -5.08
N PHE A 70 -1.01 -31.34 -4.76
CA PHE A 70 -2.04 -32.16 -4.11
C PHE A 70 -3.14 -32.63 -5.09
N GLY A 71 -2.89 -32.57 -6.40
CA GLY A 71 -3.83 -32.98 -7.42
C GLY A 71 -4.99 -32.00 -7.69
N VAL A 72 -4.97 -30.84 -7.09
CA VAL A 72 -6.01 -29.81 -7.24
C VAL A 72 -5.65 -28.86 -8.36
N LYS A 73 -6.48 -28.76 -9.40
CA LYS A 73 -6.23 -27.86 -10.52
C LYS A 73 -6.28 -26.40 -10.06
N ALA A 74 -5.17 -25.70 -10.23
CA ALA A 74 -5.06 -24.27 -9.93
C ALA A 74 -4.11 -23.59 -10.92
N ARG A 75 -4.34 -22.31 -11.19
CA ARG A 75 -3.42 -21.46 -11.95
C ARG A 75 -3.56 -20.01 -11.54
N LEU A 76 -2.45 -19.26 -11.60
CA LEU A 76 -2.44 -17.83 -11.43
C LEU A 76 -3.13 -17.15 -12.63
N GLN A 77 -3.98 -16.17 -12.35
CA GLN A 77 -4.49 -15.24 -13.36
C GLN A 77 -3.50 -14.10 -13.52
N PRO A 78 -3.17 -13.69 -14.76
CA PRO A 78 -2.27 -12.56 -14.96
C PRO A 78 -2.92 -11.25 -14.51
N VAL A 79 -2.13 -10.40 -13.89
CA VAL A 79 -2.54 -9.01 -13.61
C VAL A 79 -2.67 -8.27 -14.93
N LYS A 80 -3.85 -7.72 -15.21
CA LYS A 80 -4.06 -6.88 -16.39
C LYS A 80 -3.65 -5.46 -16.06
N LEU A 81 -2.50 -5.02 -16.54
CA LEU A 81 -2.06 -3.64 -16.42
C LEU A 81 -2.63 -2.81 -17.58
N PRO A 82 -3.32 -1.71 -17.30
CA PRO A 82 -3.73 -0.79 -18.35
C PRO A 82 -2.51 -0.13 -18.98
N LEU A 83 -2.60 0.18 -20.27
CA LEU A 83 -1.62 1.04 -20.93
C LEU A 83 -1.79 2.47 -20.39
N LEU A 84 -0.89 2.87 -19.50
CA LEU A 84 -0.87 4.24 -19.00
C LEU A 84 -0.22 5.16 -20.04
N ARG A 85 -0.91 6.26 -20.35
CA ARG A 85 -0.35 7.35 -21.15
C ARG A 85 -0.05 8.50 -20.20
N PHE A 86 1.22 8.88 -20.15
CA PHE A 86 1.66 10.06 -19.41
C PHE A 86 1.75 11.24 -20.39
N SER A 87 1.25 12.42 -20.01
CA SER A 87 1.63 13.66 -20.65
C SER A 87 3.08 13.93 -20.26
N GLY A 88 4.00 14.05 -21.17
CA GLY A 88 5.45 13.98 -20.93
C GLY A 88 6.08 15.11 -20.09
N ASP A 89 5.30 16.04 -19.51
CA ASP A 89 5.81 17.06 -18.61
C ASP A 89 5.92 16.51 -17.19
N VAL A 90 7.15 16.47 -16.65
CA VAL A 90 7.48 16.06 -15.28
C VAL A 90 7.92 17.22 -14.40
N SER A 91 7.77 18.46 -14.87
CA SER A 91 8.19 19.67 -14.13
C SER A 91 7.27 20.03 -12.96
N TYR A 92 6.24 19.23 -12.69
CA TYR A 92 5.27 19.48 -11.61
C TYR A 92 5.84 19.26 -10.21
N LEU A 93 6.96 18.56 -10.04
CA LEU A 93 7.55 18.27 -8.73
C LEU A 93 9.09 18.34 -8.79
N GLU A 94 9.69 19.16 -7.95
CA GLU A 94 11.12 19.08 -7.66
C GLU A 94 11.35 18.05 -6.56
N ALA A 95 12.10 16.99 -6.84
CA ALA A 95 12.43 15.96 -5.86
C ALA A 95 13.93 15.93 -5.59
N GLN A 96 14.31 16.20 -4.35
CA GLN A 96 15.69 16.03 -3.86
C GLN A 96 15.73 14.77 -2.98
N VAL A 97 16.33 13.70 -3.50
CA VAL A 97 16.30 12.38 -2.86
C VAL A 97 17.71 11.95 -2.48
N ASN A 98 17.90 11.62 -1.20
CA ASN A 98 19.09 10.89 -0.78
C ASN A 98 18.93 9.41 -1.18
N HIS A 99 19.58 9.00 -2.27
CA HIS A 99 19.46 7.65 -2.82
C HIS A 99 20.09 6.57 -1.91
N ALA A 100 20.91 6.92 -0.95
CA ALA A 100 21.38 5.98 0.07
C ALA A 100 20.23 5.57 1.02
N LEU A 101 19.29 6.49 1.30
CA LEU A 101 18.12 6.24 2.14
C LEU A 101 16.94 5.67 1.34
N CYS A 102 16.75 6.13 0.11
CA CYS A 102 15.64 5.76 -0.76
C CYS A 102 16.14 5.45 -2.17
N PRO A 103 16.52 4.20 -2.46
CA PRO A 103 17.01 3.79 -3.77
C PRO A 103 16.03 4.04 -4.92
N ARG A 104 14.73 4.01 -4.64
CA ARG A 104 13.68 4.30 -5.63
C ARG A 104 12.61 5.22 -5.05
N PHE A 105 12.43 6.34 -5.72
CA PHE A 105 11.40 7.34 -5.45
C PHE A 105 10.57 7.52 -6.71
N SER A 106 9.28 7.26 -6.64
CA SER A 106 8.35 7.42 -7.76
C SER A 106 7.16 8.26 -7.31
N ALA A 107 6.82 9.26 -8.09
CA ALA A 107 5.67 10.11 -7.83
C ALA A 107 4.93 10.43 -9.13
N VAL A 108 3.59 10.41 -9.09
CA VAL A 108 2.72 10.72 -10.22
C VAL A 108 1.65 11.71 -9.77
N LEU A 109 1.52 12.82 -10.49
CA LEU A 109 0.48 13.80 -10.26
C LEU A 109 -0.81 13.42 -11.01
N ILE A 110 -1.89 13.26 -10.26
CA ILE A 110 -3.24 13.02 -10.78
C ILE A 110 -4.06 14.29 -10.54
N LYS A 111 -4.45 14.96 -11.62
CA LYS A 111 -5.16 16.24 -11.56
C LYS A 111 -6.67 16.07 -11.65
N ASN A 112 -7.40 17.06 -11.16
CA ASN A 112 -8.86 17.17 -11.26
C ASN A 112 -9.59 15.96 -10.66
N VAL A 113 -9.11 15.44 -9.54
CA VAL A 113 -9.80 14.39 -8.79
C VAL A 113 -11.06 14.95 -8.12
N GLN A 114 -12.02 14.08 -7.89
CA GLN A 114 -13.20 14.36 -7.08
C GLN A 114 -13.19 13.42 -5.88
N ILE A 115 -13.03 13.99 -4.69
CA ILE A 115 -13.13 13.21 -3.46
C ILE A 115 -14.60 12.86 -3.23
N LYS A 116 -14.86 11.59 -3.02
CA LYS A 116 -16.21 11.05 -2.78
C LYS A 116 -16.12 9.73 -2.02
N GLU A 117 -17.26 9.26 -1.58
CA GLU A 117 -17.38 7.95 -0.99
C GLU A 117 -16.98 6.84 -1.98
N SER A 118 -16.30 5.82 -1.48
CA SER A 118 -15.90 4.67 -2.28
C SER A 118 -17.11 3.80 -2.68
N PRO A 119 -17.07 3.14 -3.83
CA PRO A 119 -18.12 2.20 -4.21
C PRO A 119 -18.20 1.02 -3.23
N GLU A 120 -19.40 0.44 -3.08
CA GLU A 120 -19.68 -0.60 -2.09
C GLU A 120 -18.73 -1.81 -2.18
N TRP A 121 -18.38 -2.25 -3.39
CA TRP A 121 -17.47 -3.38 -3.57
C TRP A 121 -16.08 -3.12 -2.98
N LEU A 122 -15.58 -1.87 -3.08
CA LEU A 122 -14.27 -1.46 -2.54
C LEU A 122 -14.34 -1.39 -1.02
N LYS A 123 -15.38 -0.75 -0.47
CA LYS A 123 -15.62 -0.69 0.98
C LYS A 123 -15.73 -2.08 1.59
N ALA A 124 -16.48 -2.99 0.95
CA ALA A 124 -16.63 -4.36 1.43
C ALA A 124 -15.30 -5.11 1.50
N ARG A 125 -14.44 -5.00 0.47
CA ARG A 125 -13.11 -5.64 0.46
C ARG A 125 -12.20 -5.08 1.53
N LEU A 126 -12.13 -3.76 1.68
CA LEU A 126 -11.30 -3.11 2.71
C LEU A 126 -11.78 -3.48 4.12
N THR A 127 -13.10 -3.44 4.36
CA THR A 127 -13.66 -3.85 5.64
C THR A 127 -13.33 -5.30 5.97
N ALA A 128 -13.40 -6.20 5.00
CA ALA A 128 -13.08 -7.62 5.19
C ALA A 128 -11.62 -7.86 5.58
N VAL A 129 -10.67 -7.01 5.13
CA VAL A 129 -9.27 -7.06 5.57
C VAL A 129 -9.00 -6.24 6.83
N GLY A 130 -10.02 -5.59 7.40
CA GLY A 130 -9.93 -4.83 8.66
C GLY A 130 -9.56 -3.36 8.47
N VAL A 131 -9.61 -2.84 7.26
CA VAL A 131 -9.38 -1.43 6.94
C VAL A 131 -10.70 -0.68 6.94
N ARG A 132 -10.76 0.44 7.68
CA ARG A 132 -11.92 1.34 7.66
C ARG A 132 -11.90 2.19 6.39
N PRO A 133 -12.93 2.15 5.56
CA PRO A 133 -13.05 3.05 4.41
C PRO A 133 -13.14 4.53 4.84
N ILE A 134 -12.50 5.41 4.08
CA ILE A 134 -12.42 6.86 4.33
C ILE A 134 -13.00 7.63 3.14
N ASN A 135 -12.34 7.57 1.99
CA ASN A 135 -12.75 8.17 0.72
C ASN A 135 -12.12 7.42 -0.45
N ASN A 136 -12.60 7.65 -1.64
CA ASN A 136 -12.18 6.93 -2.84
C ASN A 136 -10.66 6.96 -3.10
N ILE A 137 -9.95 8.03 -2.77
CA ILE A 137 -8.49 8.15 -3.02
C ILE A 137 -7.70 7.31 -2.01
N VAL A 138 -7.98 7.50 -0.73
CA VAL A 138 -7.31 6.75 0.35
C VAL A 138 -7.66 5.27 0.25
N ASP A 139 -8.89 4.94 -0.05
CA ASP A 139 -9.35 3.56 -0.16
C ASP A 139 -8.73 2.84 -1.37
N ILE A 140 -8.57 3.52 -2.52
CA ILE A 140 -7.84 2.95 -3.67
C ILE A 140 -6.38 2.69 -3.31
N SER A 141 -5.70 3.58 -2.58
CA SER A 141 -4.31 3.35 -2.17
C SER A 141 -4.18 2.15 -1.24
N ASN A 142 -5.09 2.02 -0.25
CA ASN A 142 -5.16 0.86 0.63
C ASN A 142 -5.49 -0.42 -0.13
N TYR A 143 -6.42 -0.35 -1.08
CA TYR A 143 -6.78 -1.49 -1.93
C TYR A 143 -5.56 -2.00 -2.71
N VAL A 144 -4.83 -1.12 -3.38
CA VAL A 144 -3.62 -1.48 -4.15
C VAL A 144 -2.56 -2.08 -3.23
N MET A 145 -2.35 -1.52 -2.05
CA MET A 145 -1.42 -2.07 -1.06
C MET A 145 -1.79 -3.50 -0.66
N HIS A 146 -3.05 -3.77 -0.32
CA HIS A 146 -3.49 -5.13 0.04
C HIS A 146 -3.49 -6.09 -1.15
N GLU A 147 -3.79 -5.59 -2.36
CA GLU A 147 -3.82 -6.41 -3.56
C GLU A 147 -2.44 -6.85 -4.00
N LEU A 148 -1.47 -5.93 -4.05
CA LEU A 148 -0.14 -6.13 -4.65
C LEU A 148 0.99 -6.29 -3.62
N GLY A 149 0.76 -5.90 -2.36
CA GLY A 149 1.79 -5.92 -1.31
C GLY A 149 2.74 -4.72 -1.33
N GLN A 150 2.42 -3.68 -2.11
CA GLN A 150 3.23 -2.47 -2.19
C GLN A 150 2.53 -1.33 -1.46
N PRO A 151 3.09 -0.83 -0.34
CA PRO A 151 2.58 0.38 0.30
C PRO A 151 2.59 1.57 -0.67
N VAL A 152 1.49 2.30 -0.67
CA VAL A 152 1.27 3.47 -1.54
C VAL A 152 0.77 4.60 -0.65
N HIS A 153 1.31 5.81 -0.85
CA HIS A 153 0.83 6.99 -0.15
C HIS A 153 0.27 8.03 -1.13
N THR A 154 -0.68 8.83 -0.64
CA THR A 154 -1.31 9.90 -1.41
C THR A 154 -1.23 11.21 -0.65
N PHE A 155 -0.64 12.23 -1.27
CA PHE A 155 -0.61 13.58 -0.74
C PHE A 155 -1.62 14.47 -1.47
N ASP A 156 -2.19 15.44 -0.78
CA ASP A 156 -2.77 16.60 -1.43
C ASP A 156 -1.62 17.44 -2.03
N TYR A 157 -1.49 17.42 -3.36
CA TYR A 157 -0.41 18.12 -4.05
C TYR A 157 -0.40 19.61 -3.79
N ASP A 158 -1.57 20.25 -3.67
CA ASP A 158 -1.68 21.68 -3.48
C ASP A 158 -1.24 22.13 -2.07
N LYS A 159 -1.17 21.18 -1.13
CA LYS A 159 -0.63 21.40 0.22
C LYS A 159 0.89 21.28 0.30
N ILE A 160 1.55 20.69 -0.71
CA ILE A 160 3.02 20.57 -0.78
C ILE A 160 3.59 21.95 -1.19
N LYS A 161 4.18 22.67 -0.25
CA LYS A 161 4.69 24.02 -0.50
C LYS A 161 5.87 23.99 -1.47
N GLY A 162 5.84 24.91 -2.45
CA GLY A 162 6.86 25.03 -3.48
C GLY A 162 6.92 23.88 -4.48
N ALA A 163 5.92 22.98 -4.51
CA ALA A 163 5.92 21.77 -5.33
C ALA A 163 7.25 21.01 -5.23
N LYS A 164 7.78 20.90 -4.01
CA LYS A 164 9.10 20.34 -3.74
C LYS A 164 9.03 19.32 -2.62
N MET A 165 9.77 18.22 -2.78
CA MET A 165 9.99 17.22 -1.76
C MET A 165 11.49 16.99 -1.55
N VAL A 166 11.92 16.99 -0.30
CA VAL A 166 13.30 16.69 0.10
C VAL A 166 13.28 15.49 1.05
N LEU A 167 13.81 14.37 0.59
CA LEU A 167 13.95 13.16 1.39
C LEU A 167 15.33 13.13 2.04
N ARG A 168 15.35 13.15 3.36
CA ARG A 168 16.55 13.25 4.19
C ARG A 168 16.37 12.56 5.54
N GLU A 169 17.44 12.49 6.31
CA GLU A 169 17.34 12.15 7.73
C GLU A 169 16.73 13.30 8.54
N SER A 170 15.97 12.95 9.57
CA SER A 170 15.45 13.90 10.55
C SER A 170 16.56 14.48 11.43
N LYS A 171 16.35 15.70 11.90
CA LYS A 171 17.20 16.32 12.94
C LYS A 171 16.62 16.03 14.32
N LYS A 172 17.46 16.05 15.35
CA LYS A 172 16.99 15.92 16.73
C LYS A 172 15.98 16.99 17.08
N LYS A 173 14.88 16.57 17.73
CA LYS A 173 13.78 17.42 18.19
C LYS A 173 12.91 18.03 17.07
N GLU A 174 13.09 17.64 15.81
CA GLU A 174 12.09 17.96 14.79
C GLU A 174 10.75 17.34 15.18
N LYS A 175 9.67 18.00 14.78
CA LYS A 175 8.32 17.56 15.14
C LYS A 175 7.48 17.34 13.89
N LEU A 176 6.70 16.28 13.88
CA LEU A 176 5.71 16.00 12.86
C LEU A 176 4.41 15.55 13.55
N THR A 177 3.30 16.13 13.14
CA THR A 177 1.97 15.61 13.47
C THR A 177 1.54 14.67 12.35
N THR A 178 1.32 13.41 12.69
CA THR A 178 0.94 12.34 11.75
C THR A 178 -0.57 12.29 11.56
N LEU A 179 -1.02 11.52 10.55
CA LEU A 179 -2.43 11.36 10.16
C LEU A 179 -3.37 10.88 11.29
N ASP A 180 -2.82 10.29 12.35
CA ASP A 180 -3.57 9.90 13.55
C ASP A 180 -3.72 11.04 14.58
N GLY A 181 -3.28 12.26 14.23
CA GLY A 181 -3.35 13.46 15.08
C GLY A 181 -2.29 13.51 16.18
N LYS A 182 -1.34 12.57 16.23
CA LYS A 182 -0.28 12.58 17.23
C LYS A 182 0.93 13.35 16.77
N THR A 183 1.48 14.17 17.66
CA THR A 183 2.73 14.87 17.42
C THR A 183 3.91 14.09 17.96
N HIS A 184 4.83 13.71 17.07
CA HIS A 184 6.05 13.01 17.41
C HIS A 184 7.23 13.97 17.45
N SER A 185 8.09 13.82 18.47
CA SER A 185 9.40 14.49 18.51
C SER A 185 10.47 13.49 18.08
N LEU A 186 11.11 13.76 16.96
CA LEU A 186 12.02 12.82 16.33
C LEU A 186 13.38 12.81 17.04
N PRO A 187 14.01 11.63 17.22
CA PRO A 187 15.32 11.51 17.86
C PRO A 187 16.46 11.96 16.96
N GLY A 188 16.22 12.08 15.65
CA GLY A 188 17.20 12.28 14.59
C GLY A 188 17.65 10.97 13.96
N GLY A 189 17.86 10.98 12.65
CA GLY A 189 18.24 9.81 11.87
C GLY A 189 17.05 9.06 11.25
N ASP A 190 15.80 9.40 11.61
CA ASP A 190 14.64 8.84 10.92
C ASP A 190 14.57 9.37 9.48
N ILE A 191 14.08 8.57 8.55
CA ILE A 191 13.84 9.06 7.20
C ILE A 191 12.57 9.92 7.18
N VAL A 192 12.69 11.14 6.72
CA VAL A 192 11.56 12.08 6.60
C VAL A 192 11.51 12.72 5.22
N ILE A 193 10.33 13.22 4.87
CA ILE A 193 10.16 14.07 3.70
C ILE A 193 9.70 15.46 4.18
N GLU A 194 10.41 16.49 3.73
CA GLU A 194 10.00 17.88 3.90
C GLU A 194 9.59 18.52 2.59
N ASP A 195 8.73 19.53 2.66
CA ASP A 195 8.34 20.32 1.50
C ASP A 195 9.27 21.52 1.25
N GLY A 196 8.99 22.31 0.21
CA GLY A 196 9.80 23.48 -0.16
C GLY A 196 9.80 24.62 0.87
N ALA A 197 8.94 24.57 1.89
CA ALA A 197 8.95 25.50 3.04
C ALA A 197 9.68 24.91 4.25
N GLY A 198 10.29 23.74 4.14
CA GLY A 198 10.99 23.05 5.23
C GLY A 198 10.07 22.39 6.25
N ARG A 199 8.76 22.20 5.93
CA ARG A 199 7.83 21.50 6.81
C ARG A 199 7.93 20.00 6.57
N LEU A 200 7.99 19.22 7.64
CA LEU A 200 7.88 17.76 7.52
C LEU A 200 6.45 17.40 7.10
N ILE A 201 6.35 16.57 6.06
CA ILE A 201 5.08 16.11 5.47
C ILE A 201 4.93 14.59 5.50
N ASP A 202 5.99 13.86 5.83
CA ASP A 202 5.95 12.40 5.92
C ASP A 202 7.01 11.87 6.87
N LEU A 203 6.66 10.89 7.70
CA LEU A 203 7.59 10.01 8.41
C LEU A 203 7.70 8.74 7.58
N ALA A 204 8.72 8.69 6.76
CA ALA A 204 8.86 7.78 5.66
C ALA A 204 8.78 6.30 6.08
N GLY A 205 7.93 5.55 5.41
CA GLY A 205 7.67 4.13 5.72
C GLY A 205 6.86 3.88 7.00
N ILE A 206 6.45 4.93 7.72
CA ILE A 206 5.67 4.83 8.96
C ILE A 206 4.29 5.48 8.77
N MET A 207 4.22 6.81 8.59
CA MET A 207 2.95 7.50 8.48
C MET A 207 3.10 8.91 7.89
N GLY A 208 2.21 9.29 6.97
CA GLY A 208 2.13 10.63 6.41
C GLY A 208 1.79 11.70 7.44
N GLY A 209 2.16 12.95 7.12
CA GLY A 209 1.84 14.12 7.92
C GLY A 209 0.41 14.60 7.71
N GLU A 210 -0.24 15.06 8.78
CA GLU A 210 -1.59 15.63 8.73
C GLU A 210 -1.66 16.85 7.77
N ASN A 211 -0.58 17.64 7.72
CA ASN A 211 -0.50 18.89 6.95
C ASN A 211 -0.47 18.73 5.43
N SER A 212 -0.37 17.48 4.94
CA SER A 212 -0.37 17.14 3.51
C SER A 212 -1.45 16.10 3.16
N ALA A 213 -2.34 15.80 4.11
CA ALA A 213 -3.39 14.80 3.97
C ALA A 213 -4.40 15.17 2.89
N VAL A 214 -4.90 14.17 2.18
CA VAL A 214 -6.05 14.27 1.27
C VAL A 214 -7.32 14.51 2.09
N ASP A 215 -8.08 15.51 1.71
CA ASP A 215 -9.38 15.87 2.31
C ASP A 215 -10.45 16.14 1.24
N GLU A 216 -11.64 16.54 1.67
CA GLU A 216 -12.79 16.82 0.78
C GLU A 216 -12.51 17.94 -0.23
N GLY A 217 -11.60 18.85 0.06
CA GLY A 217 -11.20 19.95 -0.82
C GLY A 217 -10.15 19.61 -1.86
N THR A 218 -9.50 18.46 -1.73
CA THR A 218 -8.39 18.05 -2.60
C THR A 218 -8.81 17.94 -4.06
N LYS A 219 -8.04 18.59 -4.94
CA LYS A 219 -8.24 18.56 -6.40
C LYS A 219 -7.12 17.87 -7.14
N ASN A 220 -5.91 17.89 -6.60
CA ASN A 220 -4.73 17.32 -7.21
C ASN A 220 -4.06 16.37 -6.20
N VAL A 221 -3.85 15.13 -6.59
CA VAL A 221 -3.25 14.10 -5.74
C VAL A 221 -1.88 13.73 -6.27
N LEU A 222 -0.88 13.78 -5.42
CA LEU A 222 0.42 13.19 -5.71
C LEU A 222 0.42 11.75 -5.19
N LEU A 223 0.35 10.80 -6.12
CA LEU A 223 0.51 9.38 -5.82
C LEU A 223 2.00 9.09 -5.65
N PHE A 224 2.36 8.46 -4.54
CA PHE A 224 3.75 8.29 -4.12
C PHE A 224 4.03 6.82 -3.79
N VAL A 225 5.09 6.28 -4.40
CA VAL A 225 5.56 4.90 -4.18
C VAL A 225 7.08 4.91 -4.08
N GLN A 226 7.62 4.31 -3.04
CA GLN A 226 9.04 4.34 -2.75
C GLN A 226 9.56 2.99 -2.26
N THR A 227 10.89 2.84 -2.34
CA THR A 227 11.62 1.76 -1.70
C THR A 227 12.67 2.38 -0.81
N TYR A 228 12.63 2.09 0.47
CA TYR A 228 13.64 2.55 1.44
C TYR A 228 14.75 1.52 1.61
N ASN A 229 15.90 2.00 2.07
CA ASN A 229 16.99 1.11 2.46
C ASN A 229 16.60 0.40 3.78
N PRO A 230 16.57 -0.94 3.82
CA PRO A 230 16.15 -1.68 5.00
C PRO A 230 17.15 -1.64 6.17
N GLN A 231 18.31 -1.02 5.99
CA GLN A 231 19.34 -0.88 7.03
C GLN A 231 19.22 0.44 7.83
N ASN A 232 18.27 1.30 7.46
CA ASN A 232 18.05 2.61 8.11
C ASN A 232 16.70 2.66 8.80
#